data_e39bd98aebe21efccbd34e28976f884e
#
_entry.id   e39bd98aebe21efccbd34e28976f884e
#
_cell.length_a   1.000
_cell.length_b   1.000
_cell.length_c   1.000
_cell.angle_alpha   90.00
_cell.angle_beta   90.00
_cell.angle_gamma   90.00
#
_symmetry.space_group_name_H-M   'P 1'
#
loop_
_entity.id
_entity.type
_entity.pdbx_description
1 polymer ?
#
loop_
_entity_poly.entity_id
_entity_poly.type
_entity_poly.pdbx_seq_one_letter_code
_entity_poly.pdbx_strand_id
1 'polypeptide(L)'
;MSDNIKFKANKVINAAGLYADKIAKCFGFSKRYVIQPFKGLYLISNNGTTFIKRNIYPVPNLKNPFLGVHFTVTVDGKIKIGPTAIPCLWREQYNFVSRLNLVEFFQISSWNLKLFLTNQNFRQVALEEIRKYRKSYLLDEAEKLVHQFPRNEFNQWGKPGIRAQLLDVERGELVHDFVVEGDDFSLHILNAVSPALTASLPFTRYVVEKYILNKGG
;
A
#
# COMPACT_ATOMS: atom_id res chain seq x y z
N MET A 1 -14.68 25.46 5.81
CA MET A 1 -16.05 25.38 5.25
C MET A 1 -15.94 24.62 3.95
N SER A 2 -16.60 23.48 3.80
CA SER A 2 -16.65 22.80 2.52
C SER A 2 -17.71 23.48 1.68
N ASP A 3 -17.31 24.11 0.59
CA ASP A 3 -18.26 24.62 -0.40
C ASP A 3 -19.09 23.43 -0.87
N ASN A 4 -20.43 23.52 -0.69
CA ASN A 4 -21.38 22.50 -1.14
C ASN A 4 -21.51 22.55 -2.67
N ILE A 5 -20.40 22.25 -3.38
CA ILE A 5 -20.42 22.17 -4.84
C ILE A 5 -21.07 20.83 -5.22
N LYS A 6 -22.17 20.90 -5.96
CA LYS A 6 -22.86 19.73 -6.50
C LYS A 6 -22.46 19.50 -7.94
N PHE A 7 -21.99 18.28 -8.22
CA PHE A 7 -21.72 17.85 -9.59
C PHE A 7 -22.85 16.91 -10.07
N LYS A 8 -23.28 17.09 -11.31
CA LYS A 8 -24.15 16.14 -11.99
C LYS A 8 -23.33 15.41 -13.05
N ALA A 9 -23.30 14.08 -12.97
CA ALA A 9 -22.57 13.23 -13.91
C ALA A 9 -23.39 11.99 -14.26
N ASN A 10 -23.21 11.48 -15.47
CA ASN A 10 -23.85 10.24 -15.90
C ASN A 10 -23.21 9.01 -15.27
N LYS A 11 -21.91 9.07 -15.00
CA LYS A 11 -21.14 7.99 -14.37
C LYS A 11 -20.07 8.56 -13.44
N VAL A 12 -19.88 7.91 -12.31
CA VAL A 12 -18.81 8.21 -11.33
C VAL A 12 -17.76 7.11 -11.35
N ILE A 13 -16.48 7.49 -11.47
CA ILE A 13 -15.37 6.54 -11.35
C ILE A 13 -14.60 6.87 -10.07
N ASN A 14 -14.58 5.94 -9.13
CA ASN A 14 -13.86 6.03 -7.88
C ASN A 14 -12.51 5.32 -7.99
N ALA A 15 -11.42 6.09 -8.03
CA ALA A 15 -10.03 5.63 -7.98
C ALA A 15 -9.30 6.31 -6.80
N ALA A 16 -9.96 6.40 -5.62
CA ALA A 16 -9.53 7.22 -4.50
C ALA A 16 -8.50 6.54 -3.56
N GLY A 17 -7.91 5.40 -3.94
CA GLY A 17 -6.84 4.75 -3.18
C GLY A 17 -7.23 4.50 -1.72
N LEU A 18 -6.60 5.19 -0.76
CA LEU A 18 -6.84 5.03 0.67
C LEU A 18 -8.31 5.24 1.10
N TYR A 19 -9.13 5.90 0.29
CA TYR A 19 -10.53 6.19 0.59
C TYR A 19 -11.51 5.49 -0.34
N ALA A 20 -11.01 4.61 -1.23
CA ALA A 20 -11.83 3.95 -2.25
C ALA A 20 -13.00 3.16 -1.65
N ASP A 21 -12.77 2.43 -0.55
CA ASP A 21 -13.80 1.67 0.15
C ASP A 21 -14.87 2.57 0.78
N LYS A 22 -14.50 3.72 1.35
CA LYS A 22 -15.46 4.67 1.94
C LYS A 22 -16.38 5.27 0.89
N ILE A 23 -15.79 5.69 -0.24
CA ILE A 23 -16.57 6.25 -1.35
C ILE A 23 -17.47 5.16 -1.95
N ALA A 24 -16.95 3.95 -2.18
CA ALA A 24 -17.75 2.84 -2.72
C ALA A 24 -18.95 2.50 -1.83
N LYS A 25 -18.81 2.55 -0.49
CA LYS A 25 -19.90 2.34 0.46
C LYS A 25 -21.02 3.35 0.31
N CYS A 26 -20.74 4.61 -0.06
CA CYS A 26 -21.77 5.61 -0.35
C CYS A 26 -22.62 5.25 -1.58
N PHE A 27 -22.12 4.38 -2.45
CA PHE A 27 -22.83 3.84 -3.63
C PHE A 27 -23.37 2.42 -3.43
N GLY A 28 -23.27 1.86 -2.21
CA GLY A 28 -23.76 0.51 -1.89
C GLY A 28 -22.77 -0.63 -2.18
N PHE A 29 -21.55 -0.31 -2.61
CA PHE A 29 -20.45 -1.26 -2.88
C PHE A 29 -19.51 -1.44 -1.70
N SER A 30 -18.45 -2.25 -1.88
CA SER A 30 -17.42 -2.53 -0.85
C SER A 30 -17.98 -3.07 0.48
N LYS A 31 -19.06 -3.88 0.44
CA LYS A 31 -19.73 -4.37 1.65
C LYS A 31 -18.84 -5.28 2.48
N ARG A 32 -18.07 -6.15 1.82
CA ARG A 32 -17.13 -7.09 2.45
C ARG A 32 -15.69 -6.61 2.48
N TYR A 33 -15.41 -5.41 1.98
CA TYR A 33 -14.05 -4.90 1.87
C TYR A 33 -13.83 -3.64 2.70
N VAL A 34 -12.62 -3.54 3.28
CA VAL A 34 -12.12 -2.32 3.94
C VAL A 34 -10.66 -2.10 3.55
N ILE A 35 -10.24 -0.84 3.52
CA ILE A 35 -8.82 -0.54 3.35
C ILE A 35 -8.10 -0.65 4.69
N GLN A 36 -7.10 -1.54 4.72
CA GLN A 36 -6.13 -1.68 5.79
C GLN A 36 -4.83 -0.99 5.37
N PRO A 37 -4.48 0.16 5.97
CA PRO A 37 -3.30 0.91 5.57
C PRO A 37 -2.02 0.30 6.14
N PHE A 38 -0.94 0.30 5.33
CA PHE A 38 0.39 -0.13 5.73
C PHE A 38 1.42 0.95 5.44
N LYS A 39 2.28 1.23 6.41
CA LYS A 39 3.35 2.24 6.30
C LYS A 39 4.61 1.65 5.73
N GLY A 40 5.10 2.25 4.65
CA GLY A 40 6.41 2.00 4.08
C GLY A 40 7.42 3.04 4.54
N LEU A 41 8.41 2.61 5.30
CA LEU A 41 9.56 3.42 5.66
C LEU A 41 10.72 3.12 4.71
N TYR A 42 11.56 4.12 4.48
CA TYR A 42 12.73 4.02 3.61
C TYR A 42 13.93 4.66 4.29
N LEU A 43 15.09 4.03 4.15
CA LEU A 43 16.37 4.67 4.36
C LEU A 43 16.89 5.20 3.02
N ILE A 44 17.52 6.36 3.05
CA ILE A 44 18.07 7.01 1.85
C ILE A 44 19.58 7.13 2.03
N SER A 45 20.33 6.84 0.95
CA SER A 45 21.78 7.01 0.92
C SER A 45 22.17 8.48 1.02
N ASN A 46 23.39 8.71 1.53
CA ASN A 46 24.04 10.02 1.42
C ASN A 46 24.24 10.40 -0.06
N ASN A 47 24.48 11.69 -0.31
CA ASN A 47 24.78 12.18 -1.65
C ASN A 47 26.10 11.57 -2.15
N GLY A 48 26.13 11.16 -3.43
CA GLY A 48 27.30 10.58 -4.06
C GLY A 48 27.51 9.08 -3.84
N THR A 49 26.63 8.41 -3.09
CA THR A 49 26.69 6.94 -2.92
C THR A 49 26.32 6.23 -4.22
N THR A 50 27.25 5.47 -4.81
CA THR A 50 27.08 4.85 -6.16
C THR A 50 27.49 3.38 -6.22
N PHE A 51 27.25 2.60 -5.15
CA PHE A 51 27.67 1.19 -5.14
C PHE A 51 26.76 0.27 -6.00
N ILE A 52 25.55 0.70 -6.36
CA ILE A 52 24.65 0.01 -7.29
C ILE A 52 24.15 0.97 -8.36
N LYS A 53 23.89 0.43 -9.56
CA LYS A 53 23.38 1.20 -10.71
C LYS A 53 21.95 0.80 -11.13
N ARG A 54 21.39 -0.23 -10.51
CA ARG A 54 20.07 -0.80 -10.83
C ARG A 54 19.31 -1.15 -9.56
N ASN A 55 18.01 -1.26 -9.67
CA ASN A 55 17.16 -1.76 -8.59
C ASN A 55 17.49 -3.24 -8.32
N ILE A 56 17.51 -3.61 -7.04
CA ILE A 56 17.76 -5.00 -6.60
C ILE A 56 16.62 -5.42 -5.70
N TYR A 57 15.96 -6.51 -6.06
CA TYR A 57 14.82 -7.06 -5.32
C TYR A 57 15.16 -8.45 -4.78
N PRO A 58 14.65 -8.82 -3.59
CA PRO A 58 14.70 -10.21 -3.14
C PRO A 58 13.79 -11.08 -4.00
N VAL A 59 14.01 -12.39 -3.96
CA VAL A 59 13.05 -13.36 -4.51
C VAL A 59 11.74 -13.25 -3.73
N PRO A 60 10.58 -13.06 -4.40
CA PRO A 60 9.31 -12.89 -3.71
C PRO A 60 8.93 -14.11 -2.87
N ASN A 61 8.51 -13.87 -1.64
CA ASN A 61 7.86 -14.89 -0.83
C ASN A 61 6.35 -14.89 -1.15
N LEU A 62 5.85 -15.93 -1.79
CA LEU A 62 4.45 -16.05 -2.22
C LEU A 62 3.43 -15.99 -1.06
N LYS A 63 3.87 -16.25 0.17
CA LYS A 63 3.03 -16.14 1.37
C LYS A 63 2.93 -14.72 1.92
N ASN A 64 3.79 -13.81 1.44
CA ASN A 64 3.83 -12.42 1.90
C ASN A 64 3.33 -11.50 0.78
N PRO A 65 2.27 -10.68 1.01
CA PRO A 65 1.77 -9.74 0.02
C PRO A 65 2.75 -8.59 -0.28
N PHE A 66 3.84 -8.51 0.46
CA PHE A 66 4.83 -7.45 0.33
C PHE A 66 6.15 -8.00 -0.21
N LEU A 67 6.78 -7.26 -1.12
CA LEU A 67 8.04 -7.64 -1.78
C LEU A 67 9.26 -7.72 -0.84
N GLY A 68 9.13 -7.27 0.41
CA GLY A 68 10.26 -7.17 1.32
C GLY A 68 11.18 -5.99 1.02
N VAL A 69 12.27 -5.93 1.76
CA VAL A 69 13.28 -4.87 1.62
C VAL A 69 14.02 -5.02 0.30
N HIS A 70 14.14 -3.93 -0.45
CA HIS A 70 14.85 -3.90 -1.72
C HIS A 70 15.57 -2.56 -1.92
N PHE A 71 16.46 -2.52 -2.90
CA PHE A 71 17.13 -1.29 -3.30
C PHE A 71 16.45 -0.65 -4.50
N THR A 72 16.23 0.66 -4.41
CA THR A 72 15.72 1.46 -5.52
C THR A 72 16.65 2.61 -5.81
N VAL A 73 17.14 2.70 -7.05
CA VAL A 73 17.90 3.86 -7.53
C VAL A 73 16.90 4.90 -7.99
N THR A 74 16.95 6.07 -7.40
CA THR A 74 16.04 7.19 -7.70
C THR A 74 16.54 8.00 -8.90
N VAL A 75 15.67 8.80 -9.50
CA VAL A 75 16.02 9.65 -10.67
C VAL A 75 17.08 10.71 -10.35
N ASP A 76 17.18 11.12 -9.08
CA ASP A 76 18.21 12.02 -8.57
C ASP A 76 19.50 11.28 -8.13
N GLY A 77 19.62 10.00 -8.48
CA GLY A 77 20.82 9.19 -8.25
C GLY A 77 21.00 8.68 -6.81
N LYS A 78 20.06 8.95 -5.90
CA LYS A 78 20.09 8.40 -4.55
C LYS A 78 19.62 6.95 -4.54
N ILE A 79 20.07 6.21 -3.53
CA ILE A 79 19.66 4.83 -3.33
C ILE A 79 18.72 4.78 -2.13
N LYS A 80 17.55 4.15 -2.29
CA LYS A 80 16.60 3.88 -1.21
C LYS A 80 16.60 2.42 -0.83
N ILE A 81 16.51 2.14 0.48
CA ILE A 81 16.30 0.82 1.06
C ILE A 81 14.92 0.79 1.68
N GLY A 82 14.15 -0.21 1.38
CA GLY A 82 12.79 -0.40 1.85
C GLY A 82 11.90 -0.92 0.73
N PRO A 83 10.56 -0.72 0.84
CA PRO A 83 9.83 -0.23 2.02
C PRO A 83 9.67 -1.29 3.11
N THR A 84 9.30 -0.84 4.29
CA THR A 84 8.63 -1.67 5.28
C THR A 84 7.14 -1.82 4.91
N ALA A 85 6.42 -2.69 5.61
CA ALA A 85 4.97 -2.82 5.47
C ALA A 85 4.30 -2.90 6.85
N ILE A 86 4.48 -1.85 7.63
CA ILE A 86 4.04 -1.79 9.02
C ILE A 86 2.55 -1.44 9.07
N PRO A 87 1.69 -2.24 9.75
CA PRO A 87 0.27 -1.90 9.89
C PRO A 87 0.09 -0.52 10.54
N CYS A 88 -0.75 0.33 9.94
CA CYS A 88 -1.13 1.61 10.50
C CYS A 88 -2.36 1.48 11.39
N LEU A 89 -2.57 2.49 12.25
CA LEU A 89 -3.72 2.58 13.15
C LEU A 89 -4.81 3.52 12.61
N TRP A 90 -4.48 4.40 11.64
CA TRP A 90 -5.43 5.21 10.86
C TRP A 90 -4.86 5.44 9.45
N ARG A 91 -5.70 5.88 8.51
CA ARG A 91 -5.36 5.90 7.08
C ARG A 91 -4.17 6.77 6.73
N GLU A 92 -4.07 7.95 7.32
CA GLU A 92 -3.01 8.92 7.00
C GLU A 92 -1.96 9.02 8.12
N GLN A 93 -1.60 7.91 8.71
CA GLN A 93 -0.56 7.81 9.74
C GLN A 93 0.85 7.94 9.17
N TYR A 94 1.14 9.03 8.48
CA TYR A 94 2.51 9.30 7.99
C TYR A 94 3.48 9.48 9.16
N ASN A 95 3.08 10.19 10.22
CA ASN A 95 3.81 10.37 11.47
C ASN A 95 2.97 9.90 12.66
N PHE A 96 3.51 10.01 13.87
CA PHE A 96 2.83 9.56 15.10
C PHE A 96 1.50 10.25 15.37
N VAL A 97 1.31 11.51 14.92
CA VAL A 97 0.10 12.32 15.20
C VAL A 97 -0.50 12.94 13.94
N SER A 98 0.07 12.69 12.74
CA SER A 98 -0.43 13.33 11.52
C SER A 98 -1.83 12.87 11.20
N ARG A 99 -2.74 13.84 11.04
CA ARG A 99 -4.15 13.62 10.64
C ARG A 99 -4.85 12.53 11.46
N LEU A 100 -4.60 12.50 12.77
CA LEU A 100 -5.20 11.54 13.67
C LEU A 100 -6.74 11.62 13.57
N ASN A 101 -7.36 10.48 13.29
CA ASN A 101 -8.79 10.29 13.26
C ASN A 101 -9.15 9.17 14.25
N LEU A 102 -9.81 9.53 15.35
CA LEU A 102 -10.13 8.59 16.43
C LEU A 102 -11.08 7.48 15.96
N VAL A 103 -12.04 7.79 15.09
CA VAL A 103 -12.96 6.78 14.54
C VAL A 103 -12.20 5.76 13.72
N GLU A 104 -11.31 6.21 12.83
CA GLU A 104 -10.44 5.32 12.06
C GLU A 104 -9.48 4.53 12.96
N PHE A 105 -8.93 5.18 13.99
CA PHE A 105 -8.05 4.53 14.95
C PHE A 105 -8.72 3.31 15.59
N PHE A 106 -9.91 3.47 16.15
CA PHE A 106 -10.61 2.35 16.78
C PHE A 106 -11.04 1.29 15.76
N GLN A 107 -11.53 1.70 14.60
CA GLN A 107 -11.96 0.79 13.54
C GLN A 107 -10.79 -0.04 12.99
N ILE A 108 -9.67 0.60 12.61
CA ILE A 108 -8.52 -0.07 12.03
C ILE A 108 -7.79 -0.90 13.08
N SER A 109 -7.69 -0.41 14.32
CA SER A 109 -7.11 -1.18 15.43
C SER A 109 -7.91 -2.45 15.73
N SER A 110 -9.24 -2.40 15.66
CA SER A 110 -10.08 -3.60 15.84
C SER A 110 -9.83 -4.65 14.75
N TRP A 111 -9.66 -4.23 13.48
CA TRP A 111 -9.29 -5.13 12.38
C TRP A 111 -7.87 -5.67 12.53
N ASN A 112 -6.90 -4.84 12.92
CA ASN A 112 -5.54 -5.29 13.20
C ASN A 112 -5.52 -6.35 14.31
N LEU A 113 -6.25 -6.12 15.40
CA LEU A 113 -6.35 -7.06 16.51
C LEU A 113 -7.02 -8.37 16.08
N LYS A 114 -8.16 -8.29 15.35
CA LYS A 114 -8.83 -9.47 14.82
C LYS A 114 -7.88 -10.29 13.95
N LEU A 115 -7.22 -9.68 12.97
CA LEU A 115 -6.27 -10.34 12.08
C LEU A 115 -5.07 -10.93 12.85
N PHE A 116 -4.55 -10.21 13.83
CA PHE A 116 -3.45 -10.70 14.68
C PHE A 116 -3.82 -11.94 15.47
N LEU A 117 -5.06 -12.04 15.95
CA LEU A 117 -5.55 -13.18 16.70
C LEU A 117 -5.94 -14.37 15.82
N THR A 118 -6.55 -14.10 14.65
CA THR A 118 -7.18 -15.14 13.82
C THR A 118 -6.34 -15.56 12.61
N ASN A 119 -5.44 -14.72 12.12
CA ASN A 119 -4.64 -15.00 10.91
C ASN A 119 -3.15 -15.13 11.25
N GLN A 120 -2.65 -16.38 11.22
CA GLN A 120 -1.25 -16.67 11.57
C GLN A 120 -0.25 -15.99 10.62
N ASN A 121 -0.56 -15.93 9.31
CA ASN A 121 0.31 -15.29 8.33
C ASN A 121 0.41 -13.78 8.59
N PHE A 122 -0.72 -13.12 8.83
CA PHE A 122 -0.75 -11.71 9.19
C PHE A 122 0.07 -11.43 10.45
N ARG A 123 -0.08 -12.25 11.49
CA ARG A 123 0.66 -12.11 12.74
C ARG A 123 2.17 -12.21 12.54
N GLN A 124 2.64 -13.20 11.76
CA GLN A 124 4.06 -13.36 11.46
C GLN A 124 4.60 -12.15 10.70
N VAL A 125 3.92 -11.73 9.62
CA VAL A 125 4.30 -10.56 8.83
C VAL A 125 4.31 -9.30 9.69
N ALA A 126 3.28 -9.06 10.50
CA ALA A 126 3.21 -7.87 11.36
C ALA A 126 4.38 -7.81 12.37
N LEU A 127 4.73 -8.94 13.01
CA LEU A 127 5.85 -9.01 13.93
C LEU A 127 7.20 -8.77 13.25
N GLU A 128 7.41 -9.31 12.05
CA GLU A 128 8.62 -9.06 11.25
C GLU A 128 8.71 -7.58 10.83
N GLU A 129 7.60 -7.02 10.34
CA GLU A 129 7.57 -5.64 9.85
C GLU A 129 7.77 -4.62 10.98
N ILE A 130 7.24 -4.86 12.18
CA ILE A 130 7.48 -4.00 13.34
C ILE A 130 8.96 -3.96 13.72
N ARG A 131 9.70 -5.06 13.57
CA ARG A 131 11.16 -5.08 13.82
C ARG A 131 11.92 -4.13 12.88
N LYS A 132 11.40 -3.89 11.69
CA LYS A 132 12.00 -2.99 10.68
C LYS A 132 11.89 -1.50 11.03
N TYR A 133 11.18 -1.12 12.11
CA TYR A 133 11.33 0.21 12.71
C TYR A 133 12.74 0.48 13.23
N ARG A 134 13.45 -0.59 13.62
CA ARG A 134 14.86 -0.47 13.98
C ARG A 134 15.69 -0.38 12.71
N LYS A 135 16.40 0.74 12.57
CA LYS A 135 17.29 0.99 11.42
C LYS A 135 18.26 -0.15 11.18
N SER A 136 18.87 -0.70 12.26
CA SER A 136 19.81 -1.82 12.16
C SER A 136 19.20 -3.02 11.46
N TYR A 137 17.97 -3.41 11.85
CA TYR A 137 17.27 -4.55 11.26
C TYR A 137 16.98 -4.35 9.76
N LEU A 138 16.57 -3.13 9.37
CA LEU A 138 16.33 -2.80 7.97
C LEU A 138 17.63 -2.87 7.13
N LEU A 139 18.74 -2.45 7.71
CA LEU A 139 20.07 -2.55 7.09
C LEU A 139 20.54 -4.02 6.99
N ASP A 140 20.27 -4.84 8.02
CA ASP A 140 20.61 -6.27 8.00
C ASP A 140 19.88 -7.02 6.89
N GLU A 141 18.58 -6.69 6.65
CA GLU A 141 17.83 -7.26 5.53
C GLU A 141 18.37 -6.81 4.16
N ALA A 142 18.79 -5.55 4.05
CA ALA A 142 19.37 -5.02 2.82
C ALA A 142 20.74 -5.66 2.51
N GLU A 143 21.56 -5.88 3.52
CA GLU A 143 22.90 -6.48 3.39
C GLU A 143 22.86 -7.89 2.80
N LYS A 144 21.77 -8.63 3.01
CA LYS A 144 21.59 -9.96 2.40
C LYS A 144 21.50 -9.94 0.87
N LEU A 145 21.23 -8.78 0.28
CA LEU A 145 21.03 -8.64 -1.17
C LEU A 145 22.29 -8.27 -1.93
N VAL A 146 23.36 -7.82 -1.26
CA VAL A 146 24.58 -7.32 -1.89
C VAL A 146 25.83 -7.69 -1.08
N HIS A 147 26.92 -8.04 -1.75
CA HIS A 147 28.15 -8.47 -1.07
C HIS A 147 28.91 -7.33 -0.35
N GLN A 148 28.87 -6.13 -0.91
CA GLN A 148 29.57 -4.96 -0.34
C GLN A 148 28.53 -3.87 -0.06
N PHE A 149 28.08 -3.82 1.18
CA PHE A 149 27.04 -2.91 1.59
C PHE A 149 27.59 -1.76 2.47
N PRO A 150 27.55 -0.51 1.97
CA PRO A 150 28.06 0.64 2.71
C PRO A 150 27.04 1.12 3.75
N ARG A 151 26.88 0.40 4.86
CA ARG A 151 25.88 0.68 5.92
C ARG A 151 25.89 2.13 6.41
N ASN A 152 27.09 2.71 6.52
CA ASN A 152 27.28 4.07 7.02
C ASN A 152 26.75 5.15 6.08
N GLU A 153 26.50 4.82 4.82
CA GLU A 153 25.93 5.73 3.84
C GLU A 153 24.42 5.91 3.98
N PHE A 154 23.74 5.07 4.77
CA PHE A 154 22.29 5.09 4.94
C PHE A 154 21.91 5.63 6.31
N ASN A 155 21.99 6.96 6.48
CA ASN A 155 21.75 7.61 7.76
C ASN A 155 20.42 8.36 7.87
N GLN A 156 19.73 8.60 6.74
CA GLN A 156 18.53 9.43 6.70
C GLN A 156 17.29 8.60 6.43
N TRP A 157 16.23 8.85 7.21
CA TRP A 157 14.92 8.35 6.89
C TRP A 157 14.28 9.20 5.79
N GLY A 158 13.73 8.54 4.78
CA GLY A 158 12.93 9.18 3.75
C GLY A 158 11.52 9.50 4.22
N LYS A 159 10.79 10.21 3.37
CA LYS A 159 9.35 10.43 3.62
C LYS A 159 8.62 9.09 3.57
N PRO A 160 7.82 8.74 4.59
CA PRO A 160 7.05 7.52 4.59
C PRO A 160 5.97 7.54 3.50
N GLY A 161 5.67 6.37 2.95
CA GLY A 161 4.50 6.15 2.10
C GLY A 161 3.44 5.35 2.85
N ILE A 162 2.17 5.49 2.46
CA ILE A 162 1.09 4.62 2.96
C ILE A 162 0.50 3.84 1.79
N ARG A 163 0.49 2.51 1.92
CA ARG A 163 -0.11 1.60 0.98
C ARG A 163 -1.56 1.34 1.38
N ALA A 164 -2.47 1.53 0.44
CA ALA A 164 -3.86 1.12 0.57
C ALA A 164 -3.95 -0.38 0.24
N GLN A 165 -3.98 -1.23 1.26
CA GLN A 165 -4.14 -2.67 1.08
C GLN A 165 -5.60 -3.04 1.38
N LEU A 166 -6.25 -3.74 0.45
CA LEU A 166 -7.62 -4.18 0.65
C LEU A 166 -7.66 -5.41 1.57
N LEU A 167 -8.56 -5.39 2.55
CA LEU A 167 -8.89 -6.49 3.44
C LEU A 167 -10.29 -7.01 3.12
N ASP A 168 -10.40 -8.30 2.88
CA ASP A 168 -11.68 -9.01 2.86
C ASP A 168 -12.05 -9.36 4.31
N VAL A 169 -13.09 -8.69 4.84
CA VAL A 169 -13.47 -8.84 6.25
C VAL A 169 -14.20 -10.14 6.55
N GLU A 170 -14.81 -10.75 5.53
CA GLU A 170 -15.50 -12.05 5.66
C GLU A 170 -14.48 -13.18 5.74
N ARG A 171 -13.47 -13.17 4.86
CA ARG A 171 -12.40 -14.17 4.86
C ARG A 171 -11.30 -13.90 5.91
N GLY A 172 -11.16 -12.64 6.38
CA GLY A 172 -10.08 -12.24 7.26
C GLY A 172 -8.71 -12.29 6.59
N GLU A 173 -8.64 -11.92 5.29
CA GLU A 173 -7.43 -12.04 4.47
C GLU A 173 -7.17 -10.76 3.68
N LEU A 174 -5.89 -10.43 3.49
CA LEU A 174 -5.48 -9.36 2.59
C LEU A 174 -5.67 -9.79 1.13
N VAL A 175 -6.23 -8.91 0.33
CA VAL A 175 -6.50 -9.20 -1.09
C VAL A 175 -5.26 -8.95 -1.93
N HIS A 176 -4.84 -9.95 -2.70
CA HIS A 176 -3.58 -9.92 -3.46
C HIS A 176 -3.76 -9.51 -4.92
N ASP A 177 -4.98 -9.29 -5.39
CA ASP A 177 -5.28 -8.99 -6.79
C ASP A 177 -6.09 -7.70 -6.93
N PHE A 178 -6.26 -7.23 -8.15
CA PHE A 178 -7.11 -6.09 -8.48
C PHE A 178 -8.56 -6.40 -8.12
N VAL A 179 -9.24 -5.44 -7.51
CA VAL A 179 -10.68 -5.54 -7.23
C VAL A 179 -11.38 -4.31 -7.75
N VAL A 180 -12.38 -4.56 -8.60
CA VAL A 180 -13.24 -3.54 -9.20
C VAL A 180 -14.68 -3.96 -9.01
N GLU A 181 -15.50 -3.08 -8.43
CA GLU A 181 -16.96 -3.24 -8.29
C GLU A 181 -17.67 -2.06 -8.96
N GLY A 182 -18.88 -2.26 -9.42
CA GLY A 182 -19.66 -1.18 -10.02
C GLY A 182 -20.92 -1.63 -10.71
N ASP A 183 -21.67 -0.63 -11.16
CA ASP A 183 -22.93 -0.75 -11.93
C ASP A 183 -22.91 0.18 -13.15
N ASP A 184 -24.09 0.51 -13.68
CA ASP A 184 -24.22 1.40 -14.84
C ASP A 184 -23.87 2.85 -14.50
N PHE A 185 -23.99 3.24 -13.24
CA PHE A 185 -23.83 4.61 -12.78
C PHE A 185 -22.51 4.88 -12.09
N SER A 186 -21.88 3.83 -11.54
CA SER A 186 -20.64 3.99 -10.80
C SER A 186 -19.66 2.83 -11.00
N LEU A 187 -18.38 3.12 -10.87
CA LEU A 187 -17.28 2.17 -10.93
C LEU A 187 -16.27 2.46 -9.81
N HIS A 188 -15.89 1.45 -9.06
CA HIS A 188 -15.03 1.59 -7.89
C HIS A 188 -13.82 0.67 -7.99
N ILE A 189 -12.63 1.26 -8.14
CA ILE A 189 -11.35 0.53 -8.09
C ILE A 189 -10.96 0.43 -6.62
N LEU A 190 -11.28 -0.70 -6.01
CA LEU A 190 -11.07 -0.93 -4.57
C LEU A 190 -9.66 -1.35 -4.25
N ASN A 191 -9.01 -2.11 -5.14
CA ASN A 191 -7.65 -2.58 -4.95
C ASN A 191 -6.85 -2.46 -6.25
N ALA A 192 -5.75 -1.73 -6.17
CA ALA A 192 -4.78 -1.58 -7.24
C ALA A 192 -3.39 -1.90 -6.67
N VAL A 193 -3.07 -3.19 -6.61
CA VAL A 193 -1.81 -3.68 -6.05
C VAL A 193 -0.65 -3.57 -7.04
N SER A 194 0.59 -3.65 -6.51
CA SER A 194 1.78 -3.72 -7.36
C SER A 194 1.70 -4.92 -8.33
N PRO A 195 1.97 -4.72 -9.62
CA PRO A 195 2.66 -3.60 -10.27
C PRO A 195 1.75 -2.45 -10.77
N ALA A 196 0.79 -2.00 -10.00
CA ALA A 196 -0.28 -1.07 -10.41
C ALA A 196 0.21 0.15 -11.22
N LEU A 197 1.29 0.81 -10.80
CA LEU A 197 1.79 2.00 -11.52
C LEU A 197 2.37 1.64 -12.89
N THR A 198 3.21 0.62 -12.97
CA THR A 198 3.84 0.18 -14.23
C THR A 198 2.85 -0.51 -15.16
N ALA A 199 1.80 -1.13 -14.62
CA ALA A 199 0.69 -1.74 -15.36
C ALA A 199 -0.52 -0.81 -15.50
N SER A 200 -0.41 0.47 -15.17
CA SER A 200 -1.56 1.39 -15.12
C SER A 200 -2.27 1.55 -16.46
N LEU A 201 -1.53 1.67 -17.56
CA LEU A 201 -2.11 1.82 -18.90
C LEU A 201 -2.90 0.57 -19.35
N PRO A 202 -2.33 -0.66 -19.33
CA PRO A 202 -3.08 -1.86 -19.70
C PRO A 202 -4.23 -2.14 -18.71
N PHE A 203 -4.04 -1.90 -17.41
CA PHE A 203 -5.10 -2.06 -16.42
C PHE A 203 -6.26 -1.09 -16.67
N THR A 204 -5.97 0.19 -16.92
CA THR A 204 -7.01 1.18 -17.21
C THR A 204 -7.77 0.83 -18.48
N ARG A 205 -7.07 0.39 -19.55
CA ARG A 205 -7.71 -0.09 -20.78
C ARG A 205 -8.66 -1.25 -20.50
N TYR A 206 -8.20 -2.27 -19.77
CA TYR A 206 -9.02 -3.41 -19.38
C TYR A 206 -10.27 -2.99 -18.59
N VAL A 207 -10.12 -2.07 -17.63
CA VAL A 207 -11.24 -1.56 -16.82
C VAL A 207 -12.26 -0.81 -17.69
N VAL A 208 -11.78 0.05 -18.59
CA VAL A 208 -12.65 0.82 -19.50
C VAL A 208 -13.39 -0.11 -20.46
N GLU A 209 -12.68 -1.02 -21.12
CA GLU A 209 -13.28 -1.97 -22.06
C GLU A 209 -14.33 -2.84 -21.36
N LYS A 210 -13.96 -3.46 -20.22
CA LYS A 210 -14.82 -4.42 -19.53
C LYS A 210 -16.04 -3.78 -18.84
N TYR A 211 -15.86 -2.62 -18.19
CA TYR A 211 -16.89 -2.06 -17.28
C TYR A 211 -17.57 -0.80 -17.83
N ILE A 212 -17.06 -0.20 -18.91
CA ILE A 212 -17.60 1.04 -19.46
C ILE A 212 -18.12 0.82 -20.89
N LEU A 213 -17.30 0.21 -21.76
CA LEU A 213 -17.63 0.07 -23.18
C LEU A 213 -18.39 -1.22 -23.51
N ASN A 214 -18.04 -2.35 -22.90
CA ASN A 214 -18.63 -3.67 -23.22
C ASN A 214 -19.85 -4.04 -22.35
N LYS A 215 -20.56 -3.10 -21.78
CA LYS A 215 -21.85 -3.33 -21.10
C LYS A 215 -23.02 -3.40 -22.08
N GLY A 216 -22.88 -4.13 -23.18
CA GLY A 216 -23.86 -4.25 -24.26
C GLY A 216 -23.84 -5.63 -24.93
N GLY A 217 -23.65 -6.70 -24.13
CA GLY A 217 -23.79 -8.09 -24.58
C GLY A 217 -24.51 -8.92 -23.55
#